data_4a0ace5c9aca3ee2ccc9e96817ceb443
#
_entry.id   4a0ace5c9aca3ee2ccc9e96817ceb443
#
_cell.length_a   1.000
_cell.length_b   1.000
_cell.length_c   1.000
_cell.angle_alpha   90.00
_cell.angle_beta   90.00
_cell.angle_gamma   90.00
#
_symmetry.space_group_name_H-M   'P 1'
#
loop_
_entity.id
_entity.type
_entity.pdbx_description
1 polymer ?
#
loop_
_entity_poly.entity_id
_entity_poly.type
_entity_poly.pdbx_seq_one_letter_code
_entity_poly.pdbx_strand_id
1 'polypeptide(L)'
;MNRFAKLLEKLMFTPSRNAKIVAMAEYFENTPDPDRGFALGAITRDLSLNNLKPTQLRTLTKSRVDPELFDMSYDYVGDMAETISLIWPKHTNHILEKQRLPQLGELISALQTKSKIALQTYVTELLDCASVTERWAIIKMVTGGLRVGVSARLAKTSLAEFSSKDLTEIEKIWHCLLYTSDAADES
;
A
#
# COMPACT_ATOMS: atom_id res chain seq x y z
N MET A 1 -0.54 8.67 3.37
CA MET A 1 -1.25 7.34 3.30
C MET A 1 -2.73 7.40 2.93
N ASN A 2 -3.55 8.24 3.53
CA ASN A 2 -5.02 8.22 3.35
C ASN A 2 -5.49 8.22 1.88
N ARG A 3 -4.96 9.13 1.03
CA ARG A 3 -5.31 9.19 -0.39
C ARG A 3 -4.98 7.90 -1.13
N PHE A 4 -3.81 7.30 -0.83
CA PHE A 4 -3.40 6.05 -1.46
C PHE A 4 -4.26 4.86 -1.02
N ALA A 5 -4.57 4.76 0.27
CA ALA A 5 -5.46 3.73 0.77
C ALA A 5 -6.86 3.78 0.12
N LYS A 6 -7.42 4.98 -0.04
CA LYS A 6 -8.69 5.20 -0.75
C LYS A 6 -8.61 4.82 -2.24
N LEU A 7 -7.47 5.10 -2.90
CA LEU A 7 -7.26 4.65 -4.28
C LEU A 7 -7.26 3.13 -4.35
N LEU A 8 -6.52 2.45 -3.48
CA LEU A 8 -6.46 0.99 -3.46
C LEU A 8 -7.83 0.36 -3.22
N GLU A 9 -8.61 0.91 -2.29
CA GLU A 9 -9.98 0.49 -2.01
C GLU A 9 -10.87 0.68 -3.26
N LYS A 10 -10.84 1.86 -3.89
CA LYS A 10 -11.57 2.15 -5.13
C LYS A 10 -11.19 1.18 -6.24
N LEU A 11 -9.89 0.87 -6.41
CA LEU A 11 -9.42 -0.09 -7.42
C LEU A 11 -9.86 -1.52 -7.13
N MET A 12 -9.90 -1.94 -5.87
CA MET A 12 -10.33 -3.28 -5.48
C MET A 12 -11.80 -3.52 -5.79
N PHE A 13 -12.67 -2.56 -5.45
CA PHE A 13 -14.12 -2.70 -5.60
C PHE A 13 -14.66 -2.24 -6.96
N THR A 14 -13.82 -1.71 -7.84
CA THR A 14 -14.22 -1.29 -9.18
C THR A 14 -13.97 -2.40 -10.20
N PRO A 15 -15.00 -3.02 -10.79
CA PRO A 15 -14.81 -4.06 -11.81
C PRO A 15 -14.47 -3.46 -13.19
N SER A 16 -14.92 -2.24 -13.46
CA SER A 16 -14.74 -1.57 -14.75
C SER A 16 -13.30 -1.15 -14.99
N ARG A 17 -12.70 -1.61 -16.10
CA ARG A 17 -11.35 -1.23 -16.53
C ARG A 17 -11.22 0.29 -16.72
N ASN A 18 -12.17 0.91 -17.39
CA ASN A 18 -12.13 2.35 -17.66
C ASN A 18 -12.28 3.16 -16.36
N ALA A 19 -13.14 2.73 -15.45
CA ALA A 19 -13.27 3.39 -14.16
C ALA A 19 -11.99 3.29 -13.30
N LYS A 20 -11.23 2.20 -13.43
CA LYS A 20 -9.89 2.10 -12.79
C LYS A 20 -8.89 3.07 -13.40
N ILE A 21 -8.90 3.23 -14.73
CA ILE A 21 -8.02 4.20 -15.42
C ILE A 21 -8.30 5.60 -14.91
N VAL A 22 -9.57 6.02 -14.92
CA VAL A 22 -9.99 7.34 -14.42
C VAL A 22 -9.57 7.53 -12.95
N ALA A 23 -9.81 6.54 -12.10
CA ALA A 23 -9.45 6.63 -10.68
C ALA A 23 -7.94 6.81 -10.45
N MET A 24 -7.11 6.14 -11.24
CA MET A 24 -5.65 6.31 -11.18
C MET A 24 -5.22 7.66 -11.74
N ALA A 25 -5.78 8.10 -12.88
CA ALA A 25 -5.48 9.40 -13.48
C ALA A 25 -5.82 10.55 -12.52
N GLU A 26 -7.01 10.52 -11.90
CA GLU A 26 -7.41 11.48 -10.85
C GLU A 26 -6.44 11.49 -9.67
N TYR A 27 -5.97 10.32 -9.25
CA TYR A 27 -4.99 10.22 -8.17
C TYR A 27 -3.65 10.85 -8.57
N PHE A 28 -3.17 10.57 -9.78
CA PHE A 28 -1.92 11.12 -10.29
C PHE A 28 -1.96 12.64 -10.44
N GLU A 29 -3.09 13.19 -10.87
CA GLU A 29 -3.30 14.64 -10.97
C GLU A 29 -3.22 15.32 -9.61
N ASN A 30 -3.84 14.70 -8.59
CA ASN A 30 -3.97 15.30 -7.25
C ASN A 30 -2.88 14.92 -6.26
N THR A 31 -1.86 14.15 -6.70
CA THR A 31 -0.77 13.70 -5.83
C THR A 31 0.57 14.17 -6.40
N PRO A 32 1.35 14.96 -5.65
CA PRO A 32 2.66 15.41 -6.08
C PRO A 32 3.68 14.26 -6.06
N ASP A 33 4.79 14.45 -6.79
CA ASP A 33 5.96 13.60 -6.64
C ASP A 33 6.65 13.86 -5.28
N PRO A 34 7.30 12.87 -4.68
CA PRO A 34 7.53 11.50 -5.19
C PRO A 34 6.38 10.52 -4.94
N ASP A 35 5.34 10.88 -4.18
CA ASP A 35 4.25 9.98 -3.78
C ASP A 35 3.48 9.42 -5.01
N ARG A 36 3.38 10.20 -6.09
CA ARG A 36 2.80 9.75 -7.36
C ARG A 36 3.56 8.56 -7.96
N GLY A 37 4.89 8.69 -8.08
CA GLY A 37 5.76 7.64 -8.60
C GLY A 37 5.75 6.39 -7.72
N PHE A 38 5.80 6.56 -6.41
CA PHE A 38 5.71 5.45 -5.46
C PHE A 38 4.35 4.73 -5.52
N ALA A 39 3.25 5.45 -5.69
CA ALA A 39 1.94 4.83 -5.87
C ALA A 39 1.89 3.99 -7.14
N LEU A 40 2.44 4.49 -8.24
CA LEU A 40 2.55 3.76 -9.50
C LEU A 40 3.36 2.47 -9.31
N GLY A 41 4.57 2.56 -8.76
CA GLY A 41 5.43 1.41 -8.48
C GLY A 41 4.82 0.39 -7.52
N ALA A 42 4.07 0.84 -6.50
CA ALA A 42 3.36 -0.04 -5.58
C ALA A 42 2.23 -0.80 -6.28
N ILE A 43 1.41 -0.13 -7.10
CA ILE A 43 0.28 -0.73 -7.82
C ILE A 43 0.76 -1.74 -8.87
N THR A 44 1.86 -1.45 -9.57
CA THR A 44 2.47 -2.34 -10.57
C THR A 44 3.34 -3.43 -9.95
N ARG A 45 3.65 -3.30 -8.66
CA ARG A 45 4.51 -4.21 -7.89
C ARG A 45 5.97 -4.20 -8.35
N ASP A 46 6.41 -3.07 -8.87
CA ASP A 46 7.79 -2.87 -9.33
C ASP A 46 8.72 -2.39 -8.20
N LEU A 47 8.17 -2.09 -7.01
CA LEU A 47 8.96 -1.70 -5.85
C LEU A 47 9.50 -2.92 -5.11
N SER A 48 10.81 -2.91 -4.85
CA SER A 48 11.44 -3.86 -3.94
C SER A 48 11.23 -3.39 -2.50
N LEU A 49 10.41 -4.11 -1.73
CA LEU A 49 10.07 -3.78 -0.35
C LEU A 49 10.47 -4.93 0.59
N ASN A 50 10.97 -4.59 1.78
CA ASN A 50 11.11 -5.56 2.85
C ASN A 50 9.73 -5.99 3.34
N ASN A 51 9.50 -7.29 3.38
CA ASN A 51 8.22 -7.85 3.71
C ASN A 51 8.21 -8.49 5.10
N LEU A 52 7.09 -8.30 5.80
CA LEU A 52 6.77 -9.11 6.97
C LEU A 52 6.09 -10.41 6.49
N LYS A 53 6.54 -11.53 7.04
CA LYS A 53 5.88 -12.81 6.75
C LYS A 53 4.46 -12.82 7.34
N PRO A 54 3.47 -13.43 6.67
CA PRO A 54 2.13 -13.57 7.21
C PRO A 54 2.09 -14.18 8.62
N THR A 55 3.00 -15.10 8.91
CA THR A 55 3.15 -15.71 10.25
C THR A 55 3.56 -14.70 11.32
N GLN A 56 4.41 -13.73 10.99
CA GLN A 56 4.83 -12.68 11.93
C GLN A 56 3.66 -11.73 12.24
N LEU A 57 2.88 -11.35 11.22
CA LEU A 57 1.67 -10.55 11.41
C LEU A 57 0.61 -11.30 12.23
N ARG A 58 0.42 -12.60 11.97
CA ARG A 58 -0.48 -13.44 12.77
C ARG A 58 -0.07 -13.45 14.24
N THR A 59 1.21 -13.70 14.53
CA THR A 59 1.73 -13.69 15.90
C THR A 59 1.58 -12.33 16.57
N LEU A 60 1.90 -11.26 15.84
CA LEU A 60 1.73 -9.90 16.31
C LEU A 60 0.26 -9.59 16.64
N THR A 61 -0.66 -9.97 15.78
CA THR A 61 -2.08 -9.72 16.00
C THR A 61 -2.60 -10.50 17.22
N LYS A 62 -2.25 -11.78 17.32
CA LYS A 62 -2.64 -12.64 18.47
C LYS A 62 -2.06 -12.19 19.80
N SER A 63 -0.99 -11.39 19.81
CA SER A 63 -0.49 -10.76 21.05
C SER A 63 -1.31 -9.53 21.47
N ARG A 64 -2.22 -9.04 20.64
CA ARG A 64 -3.02 -7.83 20.86
C ARG A 64 -4.52 -8.05 20.93
N VAL A 65 -5.00 -9.13 20.35
CA VAL A 65 -6.41 -9.55 20.37
C VAL A 65 -6.50 -10.98 20.90
N ASP A 66 -7.69 -11.38 21.32
CA ASP A 66 -7.94 -12.75 21.69
C ASP A 66 -7.57 -13.70 20.53
N PRO A 67 -6.71 -14.72 20.77
CA PRO A 67 -6.26 -15.62 19.72
C PRO A 67 -7.37 -16.44 19.05
N GLU A 68 -8.39 -16.84 19.82
CA GLU A 68 -9.53 -17.60 19.30
C GLU A 68 -10.42 -16.71 18.42
N LEU A 69 -10.68 -15.48 18.87
CA LEU A 69 -11.39 -14.47 18.06
C LEU A 69 -10.67 -14.22 16.74
N PHE A 70 -9.33 -14.12 16.75
CA PHE A 70 -8.56 -13.95 15.53
C PHE A 70 -8.74 -15.14 14.58
N ASP A 71 -8.59 -16.38 15.08
CA ASP A 71 -8.67 -17.57 14.24
C ASP A 71 -10.07 -17.71 13.63
N MET A 72 -11.13 -17.56 14.42
CA MET A 72 -12.52 -17.61 13.94
C MET A 72 -12.79 -16.51 12.89
N SER A 73 -12.30 -15.29 13.12
CA SER A 73 -12.48 -14.18 12.18
C SER A 73 -11.74 -14.44 10.87
N TYR A 74 -10.52 -14.99 10.95
CA TYR A 74 -9.72 -15.30 9.77
C TYR A 74 -10.32 -16.46 8.97
N ASP A 75 -10.84 -17.48 9.63
CA ASP A 75 -11.51 -18.60 8.97
C ASP A 75 -12.79 -18.16 8.23
N TYR A 76 -13.49 -17.15 8.78
CA TYR A 76 -14.69 -16.59 8.16
C TYR A 76 -14.37 -15.67 6.97
N VAL A 77 -13.40 -14.75 7.14
CA VAL A 77 -13.05 -13.70 6.14
C VAL A 77 -12.15 -14.26 5.03
N GLY A 78 -11.20 -15.13 5.38
CA GLY A 78 -10.26 -15.73 4.43
C GLY A 78 -9.13 -14.83 3.95
N ASP A 79 -9.10 -13.56 4.34
CA ASP A 79 -8.04 -12.59 3.98
C ASP A 79 -7.40 -11.97 5.23
N MET A 80 -6.09 -12.15 5.36
CA MET A 80 -5.32 -11.69 6.52
C MET A 80 -5.38 -10.17 6.72
N ALA A 81 -5.28 -9.40 5.64
CA ALA A 81 -5.26 -7.95 5.72
C ALA A 81 -6.63 -7.41 6.12
N GLU A 82 -7.68 -7.97 5.58
CA GLU A 82 -9.06 -7.60 5.91
C GLU A 82 -9.36 -7.97 7.37
N THR A 83 -9.08 -9.20 7.78
CA THR A 83 -9.28 -9.65 9.16
C THR A 83 -8.57 -8.73 10.14
N ILE A 84 -7.25 -8.53 9.98
CA ILE A 84 -6.48 -7.71 10.92
C ILE A 84 -6.99 -6.26 10.93
N SER A 85 -7.29 -5.68 9.78
CA SER A 85 -7.75 -4.30 9.70
C SER A 85 -9.04 -4.04 10.49
N LEU A 86 -9.92 -5.03 10.54
CA LEU A 86 -11.21 -4.96 11.23
C LEU A 86 -11.09 -5.20 12.74
N ILE A 87 -10.30 -6.21 13.15
CA ILE A 87 -10.23 -6.62 14.56
C ILE A 87 -9.10 -5.95 15.35
N TRP A 88 -8.20 -5.20 14.69
CA TRP A 88 -7.11 -4.51 15.38
C TRP A 88 -7.66 -3.57 16.45
N PRO A 89 -7.14 -3.63 17.69
CA PRO A 89 -7.70 -2.86 18.79
C PRO A 89 -7.72 -1.36 18.50
N LYS A 90 -8.81 -0.70 18.86
CA LYS A 90 -8.84 0.76 18.86
C LYS A 90 -8.03 1.24 20.04
N HIS A 91 -7.07 2.12 19.80
CA HIS A 91 -6.36 2.77 20.89
C HIS A 91 -7.31 3.71 21.66
N THR A 92 -7.37 3.53 22.97
CA THR A 92 -8.13 4.44 23.87
C THR A 92 -7.40 5.76 24.12
N ASN A 93 -6.17 5.89 23.61
CA ASN A 93 -5.37 7.08 23.79
C ASN A 93 -5.62 8.08 22.65
N HIS A 94 -6.43 9.11 22.90
CA HIS A 94 -6.76 10.18 21.96
C HIS A 94 -5.53 10.94 21.40
N ILE A 95 -4.35 10.79 21.99
CA ILE A 95 -3.12 11.41 21.49
C ILE A 95 -2.64 10.67 20.22
N LEU A 96 -2.79 9.34 20.16
CA LEU A 96 -2.41 8.53 19.01
C LEU A 96 -3.39 8.69 17.82
N GLU A 97 -4.67 8.92 18.09
CA GLU A 97 -5.67 9.22 17.04
C GLU A 97 -5.36 10.52 16.26
N LYS A 98 -4.60 11.45 16.85
CA LYS A 98 -4.15 12.69 16.21
C LYS A 98 -2.81 12.57 15.51
N GLN A 99 -2.12 11.44 15.66
CA GLN A 99 -0.82 11.24 15.03
C GLN A 99 -1.03 11.01 13.53
N ARG A 100 -0.48 11.91 12.73
CA ARG A 100 -0.57 11.83 11.28
C ARG A 100 0.24 10.65 10.76
N LEU A 101 -0.39 9.75 10.01
CA LEU A 101 0.33 8.72 9.27
C LEU A 101 1.33 9.35 8.28
N PRO A 102 2.46 8.70 8.04
CA PRO A 102 3.47 9.17 7.09
C PRO A 102 2.88 9.31 5.69
N GLN A 103 3.51 10.11 4.85
CA GLN A 103 3.23 10.14 3.43
C GLN A 103 3.66 8.82 2.80
N LEU A 104 3.19 8.53 1.58
CA LEU A 104 3.49 7.25 0.93
C LEU A 104 4.98 7.04 0.73
N GLY A 105 5.71 8.07 0.29
CA GLY A 105 7.16 8.01 0.10
C GLY A 105 7.92 7.71 1.39
N GLU A 106 7.53 8.33 2.51
CA GLU A 106 8.12 8.06 3.83
C GLU A 106 7.88 6.61 4.28
N LEU A 107 6.67 6.10 4.05
CA LEU A 107 6.34 4.70 4.33
C LEU A 107 7.20 3.75 3.48
N ILE A 108 7.28 3.98 2.17
CA ILE A 108 8.05 3.14 1.26
C ILE A 108 9.53 3.15 1.63
N SER A 109 10.12 4.32 1.88
CA SER A 109 11.49 4.43 2.35
C SER A 109 11.73 3.63 3.63
N ALA A 110 10.81 3.70 4.59
CA ALA A 110 10.90 2.90 5.81
C ALA A 110 10.80 1.39 5.53
N LEU A 111 9.95 0.96 4.59
CA LEU A 111 9.81 -0.44 4.19
C LEU A 111 11.07 -0.95 3.46
N GLN A 112 11.81 -0.10 2.77
CA GLN A 112 13.05 -0.48 2.07
C GLN A 112 14.25 -0.57 3.02
N THR A 113 14.34 0.32 4.01
CA THR A 113 15.57 0.51 4.79
C THR A 113 15.56 -0.15 6.18
N LYS A 114 14.38 -0.36 6.78
CA LYS A 114 14.30 -0.90 8.14
C LYS A 114 14.67 -2.39 8.23
N SER A 115 15.41 -2.76 9.27
CA SER A 115 15.61 -4.16 9.61
C SER A 115 14.27 -4.84 9.98
N LYS A 116 14.20 -6.17 9.91
CA LYS A 116 12.96 -6.93 10.18
C LYS A 116 12.35 -6.63 11.56
N ILE A 117 13.17 -6.45 12.60
CA ILE A 117 12.70 -6.14 13.96
C ILE A 117 12.14 -4.71 14.00
N ALA A 118 12.90 -3.75 13.49
CA ALA A 118 12.48 -2.35 13.43
C ALA A 118 11.23 -2.16 12.55
N LEU A 119 11.11 -2.95 11.47
CA LEU A 119 9.95 -2.95 10.60
C LEU A 119 8.69 -3.44 11.33
N GLN A 120 8.79 -4.51 12.12
CA GLN A 120 7.66 -5.01 12.90
C GLN A 120 7.15 -3.98 13.90
N THR A 121 8.05 -3.33 14.65
CA THR A 121 7.69 -2.25 15.58
C THR A 121 7.03 -1.09 14.85
N TYR A 122 7.63 -0.63 13.77
CA TYR A 122 7.10 0.47 12.97
C TYR A 122 5.71 0.19 12.40
N VAL A 123 5.51 -1.02 11.85
CA VAL A 123 4.20 -1.43 11.32
C VAL A 123 3.15 -1.46 12.44
N THR A 124 3.54 -1.93 13.64
CA THR A 124 2.65 -1.93 14.81
C THR A 124 2.18 -0.52 15.16
N GLU A 125 3.10 0.43 15.24
CA GLU A 125 2.80 1.85 15.52
C GLU A 125 1.87 2.45 14.44
N LEU A 126 2.11 2.12 13.17
CA LEU A 126 1.23 2.56 12.08
C LEU A 126 -0.18 1.99 12.21
N LEU A 127 -0.32 0.69 12.51
CA LEU A 127 -1.63 0.05 12.66
C LEU A 127 -2.40 0.62 13.86
N ASP A 128 -1.70 1.04 14.91
CA ASP A 128 -2.30 1.68 16.08
C ASP A 128 -2.98 3.02 15.74
N CYS A 129 -2.39 3.80 14.81
CA CYS A 129 -2.87 5.12 14.41
C CYS A 129 -3.79 5.11 13.18
N ALA A 130 -3.79 4.03 12.40
CA ALA A 130 -4.46 3.96 11.10
C ALA A 130 -5.96 3.69 11.21
N SER A 131 -6.72 4.21 10.26
CA SER A 131 -8.10 3.77 10.00
C SER A 131 -8.15 2.36 9.44
N VAL A 132 -9.33 1.75 9.39
CA VAL A 132 -9.51 0.38 8.84
C VAL A 132 -8.97 0.27 7.41
N THR A 133 -9.34 1.20 6.53
CA THR A 133 -8.88 1.21 5.12
C THR A 133 -7.36 1.39 5.02
N GLU A 134 -6.77 2.25 5.88
CA GLU A 134 -5.33 2.47 5.90
C GLU A 134 -4.58 1.25 6.45
N ARG A 135 -5.10 0.60 7.50
CA ARG A 135 -4.55 -0.67 8.04
C ARG A 135 -4.50 -1.74 6.95
N TRP A 136 -5.61 -1.92 6.24
CA TRP A 136 -5.69 -2.85 5.13
C TRP A 136 -4.63 -2.58 4.07
N ALA A 137 -4.49 -1.31 3.64
CA ALA A 137 -3.50 -0.91 2.64
C ALA A 137 -2.05 -1.16 3.13
N ILE A 138 -1.74 -0.78 4.37
CA ILE A 138 -0.43 -1.00 4.99
C ILE A 138 -0.10 -2.50 5.03
N ILE A 139 -1.04 -3.34 5.49
CA ILE A 139 -0.82 -4.78 5.59
C ILE A 139 -0.60 -5.39 4.20
N LYS A 140 -1.39 -5.01 3.19
CA LYS A 140 -1.18 -5.46 1.80
C LYS A 140 0.20 -5.08 1.26
N MET A 141 0.69 -3.88 1.57
CA MET A 141 2.02 -3.44 1.16
C MET A 141 3.12 -4.24 1.86
N VAL A 142 3.08 -4.34 3.18
CA VAL A 142 4.13 -5.00 3.97
C VAL A 142 4.17 -6.51 3.80
N THR A 143 3.12 -7.13 3.29
CA THR A 143 3.09 -8.57 2.96
C THR A 143 3.39 -8.88 1.50
N GLY A 144 3.55 -7.86 0.65
CA GLY A 144 3.66 -8.03 -0.80
C GLY A 144 2.36 -8.51 -1.47
N GLY A 145 1.24 -8.46 -0.73
CA GLY A 145 -0.08 -8.93 -1.19
C GLY A 145 -0.89 -7.91 -1.98
N LEU A 146 -0.28 -6.83 -2.46
CA LEU A 146 -1.00 -5.76 -3.16
C LEU A 146 -1.42 -6.20 -4.56
N ARG A 147 -2.64 -6.73 -4.66
CA ARG A 147 -3.26 -7.18 -5.92
C ARG A 147 -4.62 -6.52 -6.07
N VAL A 148 -4.66 -5.34 -6.68
CA VAL A 148 -5.88 -4.52 -6.87
C VAL A 148 -6.47 -4.65 -8.28
N GLY A 149 -6.09 -5.71 -9.00
CA GLY A 149 -6.61 -5.97 -10.36
C GLY A 149 -6.19 -4.91 -11.39
N VAL A 150 -4.96 -4.39 -11.25
CA VAL A 150 -4.34 -3.47 -12.20
C VAL A 150 -3.13 -4.17 -12.83
N SER A 151 -3.14 -4.25 -14.16
CA SER A 151 -1.97 -4.71 -14.93
C SER A 151 -1.04 -3.55 -15.24
N ALA A 152 0.23 -3.83 -15.56
CA ALA A 152 1.17 -2.81 -16.01
C ALA A 152 0.64 -2.02 -17.22
N ARG A 153 -0.04 -2.70 -18.17
CA ARG A 153 -0.68 -2.02 -19.31
C ARG A 153 -1.78 -1.06 -18.88
N LEU A 154 -2.58 -1.41 -17.88
CA LEU A 154 -3.63 -0.54 -17.38
C LEU A 154 -3.05 0.70 -16.68
N ALA A 155 -1.98 0.51 -15.91
CA ALA A 155 -1.25 1.60 -15.26
C ALA A 155 -0.62 2.55 -16.30
N LYS A 156 0.00 2.02 -17.35
CA LYS A 156 0.53 2.81 -18.46
C LYS A 156 -0.55 3.63 -19.16
N THR A 157 -1.71 3.02 -19.41
CA THR A 157 -2.85 3.72 -20.03
C THR A 157 -3.33 4.87 -19.15
N SER A 158 -3.43 4.69 -17.83
CA SER A 158 -3.84 5.76 -16.93
C SER A 158 -2.80 6.88 -16.84
N LEU A 159 -1.52 6.54 -16.96
CA LEU A 159 -0.44 7.53 -16.99
C LEU A 159 -0.45 8.33 -18.30
N ALA A 160 -0.75 7.68 -19.44
CA ALA A 160 -0.93 8.33 -20.73
C ALA A 160 -2.10 9.34 -20.69
N GLU A 161 -3.22 8.92 -20.11
CA GLU A 161 -4.41 9.79 -19.93
C GLU A 161 -4.11 10.98 -19.02
N PHE A 162 -3.47 10.74 -17.87
CA PHE A 162 -3.03 11.79 -16.94
C PHE A 162 -2.10 12.81 -17.61
N SER A 163 -1.10 12.34 -18.35
CA SER A 163 -0.06 13.19 -18.94
C SER A 163 -0.44 13.78 -20.30
N SER A 164 -1.59 13.40 -20.85
CA SER A 164 -2.00 13.72 -22.24
C SER A 164 -0.93 13.30 -23.28
N LYS A 165 -0.23 12.19 -23.00
CA LYS A 165 0.80 11.61 -23.85
C LYS A 165 0.31 10.36 -24.56
N ASP A 166 0.93 10.03 -25.69
CA ASP A 166 0.65 8.76 -26.36
C ASP A 166 1.17 7.58 -25.52
N LEU A 167 0.44 6.48 -25.53
CA LEU A 167 0.83 5.26 -24.84
C LEU A 167 2.20 4.74 -25.28
N THR A 168 2.56 4.95 -26.56
CA THR A 168 3.88 4.58 -27.11
C THR A 168 5.01 5.41 -26.51
N GLU A 169 4.77 6.67 -26.17
CA GLU A 169 5.74 7.51 -25.46
C GLU A 169 5.94 7.00 -24.02
N ILE A 170 4.84 6.68 -23.32
CA ILE A 170 4.90 6.10 -21.98
C ILE A 170 5.64 4.76 -21.99
N GLU A 171 5.40 3.92 -23.00
CA GLU A 171 6.08 2.62 -23.12
C GLU A 171 7.58 2.76 -23.31
N LYS A 172 8.04 3.75 -24.07
CA LYS A 172 9.47 4.02 -24.28
C LYS A 172 10.20 4.43 -22.99
N ILE A 173 9.57 5.26 -22.15
CA ILE A 173 10.17 5.75 -20.91
C ILE A 173 9.92 4.83 -19.72
N TRP A 174 9.02 3.82 -19.84
CA TRP A 174 8.63 2.96 -18.73
C TRP A 174 9.80 2.28 -18.05
N HIS A 175 10.72 1.75 -18.84
CA HIS A 175 11.93 1.13 -18.32
C HIS A 175 12.84 2.12 -17.60
N CYS A 176 12.94 3.36 -18.07
CA CYS A 176 13.73 4.40 -17.41
C CYS A 176 13.10 4.83 -16.08
N LEU A 177 11.78 4.90 -15.98
CA LEU A 177 11.07 5.27 -14.75
C LEU A 177 11.24 4.22 -13.63
N LEU A 178 11.44 2.97 -13.99
CA LEU A 178 11.66 1.87 -13.03
C LEU A 178 13.14 1.76 -12.60
N TYR A 179 14.09 2.10 -13.49
CA TYR A 179 15.53 2.02 -13.20
C TYR A 179 16.07 3.18 -12.34
N THR A 180 15.40 4.32 -12.28
CA THR A 180 15.83 5.44 -11.43
C THR A 180 15.67 5.18 -9.94
N SER A 181 14.93 4.15 -9.54
CA SER A 181 14.87 3.73 -8.13
C SER A 181 16.08 2.89 -7.69
N ASP A 182 16.75 2.19 -8.62
CA ASP A 182 17.91 1.34 -8.30
C ASP A 182 19.24 2.10 -8.37
N ALA A 183 19.31 3.20 -9.14
CA ALA A 183 20.54 3.98 -9.31
C ALA A 183 20.88 4.89 -8.11
N ALA A 184 20.00 5.03 -7.12
CA ALA A 184 20.27 5.80 -5.91
C ALA A 184 21.04 5.01 -4.83
N ASP A 185 21.33 3.74 -5.06
CA ASP A 185 21.95 2.84 -4.06
C ASP A 185 23.45 2.55 -4.36
N GLU A 186 24.03 3.20 -5.38
CA GLU A 186 25.47 3.10 -5.74
C GLU A 186 26.20 4.44 -5.60
N SER A 187 26.07 5.10 -4.44
CA SER A 187 26.95 6.27 -4.17
C SER A 187 27.34 6.32 -2.71
#